data_20ea1513b5bae65d53098aa5afcdce1a
#
_entry.id   20ea1513b5bae65d53098aa5afcdce1a
#
_cell.length_a   1.000
_cell.length_b   1.000
_cell.length_c   1.000
_cell.angle_alpha   90.00
_cell.angle_beta   90.00
_cell.angle_gamma   90.00
#
_symmetry.space_group_name_H-M   'P 1'
#
loop_
_entity.id
_entity.type
_entity.pdbx_description
1 polymer ?
#
loop_
_entity_poly.entity_id
_entity_poly.type
_entity_poly.pdbx_seq_one_letter_code
_entity_poly.pdbx_strand_id
1 'polypeptide(L)'
;TYKVKLGVALTFSNQVQRLEYYHNSSWLEHGGSPDKAVKQAFVSQIDTYLRQNNKYLKNESKLKFEDVESSLVLISSSFSTETSYENQTKKAITNKFIYEAMTDFLKHQLEIYFIENPDEAEKIAAQVLINKRSRENAEKTRLNMKKKLTGSIDVTNMIPKFVDCRSKDLSRRELYIVEGDSALGSVKMARDAEFQAVIPVRGKILNCLKADYNKIFKNEIITDIIKLLGCGVEVTTKANKDISSFNLDGLRWNKIVICTDADVDGFQIRTLILTMLYRLTPTLIDKGCVYIAESPLFEITTKKRTYFAYTEKEKTEILATLENEKYTLQRSKGLGENEADMMALTTMNPETRRLIQVTAAGIEETAAMFDMLLGDDLQGRKDFIAEFGSNYLEL
;
A
#
# COMPACT_ATOMS: atom_id res chain seq x y z
N THR A 1 -20.20 -45.72 -29.99
CA THR A 1 -21.13 -44.60 -29.89
C THR A 1 -21.95 -44.79 -28.64
N TYR A 2 -21.88 -43.84 -27.69
CA TYR A 2 -22.71 -43.86 -26.48
C TYR A 2 -24.03 -43.17 -26.73
N LYS A 3 -25.12 -43.72 -26.20
CA LYS A 3 -26.44 -43.05 -26.23
C LYS A 3 -26.71 -42.43 -24.88
N VAL A 4 -27.07 -41.11 -24.89
CA VAL A 4 -27.47 -40.36 -23.71
C VAL A 4 -28.91 -39.86 -23.93
N LYS A 5 -29.81 -40.18 -23.01
CA LYS A 5 -31.15 -39.58 -22.97
C LYS A 5 -31.14 -38.46 -21.95
N LEU A 6 -31.56 -37.28 -22.35
CA LEU A 6 -31.58 -36.06 -21.52
C LEU A 6 -32.99 -35.55 -21.39
N GLY A 7 -33.34 -35.10 -20.17
CA GLY A 7 -34.53 -34.37 -19.86
C GLY A 7 -34.16 -33.16 -18.98
N VAL A 8 -34.55 -31.95 -19.34
CA VAL A 8 -34.23 -30.75 -18.59
C VAL A 8 -35.52 -29.93 -18.43
N ALA A 9 -35.82 -29.53 -17.23
CA ALA A 9 -36.84 -28.54 -16.90
C ALA A 9 -36.15 -27.35 -16.23
N LEU A 10 -36.42 -26.16 -16.70
CA LEU A 10 -35.82 -24.95 -16.15
C LEU A 10 -36.75 -23.77 -16.18
N THR A 11 -36.53 -22.84 -15.25
CA THR A 11 -37.13 -21.50 -15.23
C THR A 11 -36.18 -20.53 -14.56
N PHE A 12 -36.42 -19.24 -14.72
CA PHE A 12 -35.71 -18.19 -14.01
C PHE A 12 -36.63 -17.56 -12.94
N SER A 13 -36.11 -17.38 -11.74
CA SER A 13 -36.84 -16.81 -10.60
C SER A 13 -35.91 -16.01 -9.73
N ASN A 14 -36.40 -14.86 -9.23
CA ASN A 14 -35.67 -14.05 -8.24
C ASN A 14 -35.96 -14.48 -6.79
N GLN A 15 -36.87 -15.41 -6.58
CA GLN A 15 -37.31 -15.83 -5.26
C GLN A 15 -36.80 -17.23 -4.88
N VAL A 16 -36.54 -18.06 -5.87
CA VAL A 16 -36.15 -19.46 -5.68
C VAL A 16 -34.93 -19.76 -6.51
N GLN A 17 -33.95 -20.37 -5.86
CA GLN A 17 -32.76 -20.92 -6.49
C GLN A 17 -32.76 -22.44 -6.25
N ARG A 18 -32.67 -23.23 -7.31
CA ARG A 18 -32.64 -24.70 -7.18
C ARG A 18 -31.95 -25.33 -8.36
N LEU A 19 -30.90 -26.10 -8.11
CA LEU A 19 -30.20 -26.88 -9.12
C LEU A 19 -30.19 -28.33 -8.67
N GLU A 20 -30.83 -29.23 -9.45
CA GLU A 20 -30.88 -30.64 -9.17
C GLU A 20 -30.46 -31.45 -10.39
N TYR A 21 -29.62 -32.43 -10.13
CA TYR A 21 -29.08 -33.30 -11.16
C TYR A 21 -29.40 -34.74 -10.82
N TYR A 22 -29.97 -35.46 -11.80
CA TYR A 22 -30.27 -36.88 -11.69
C TYR A 22 -29.57 -37.66 -12.81
N HIS A 23 -29.08 -38.86 -12.49
CA HIS A 23 -28.54 -39.77 -13.46
C HIS A 23 -29.02 -41.19 -13.18
N ASN A 24 -29.61 -41.85 -14.21
CA ASN A 24 -30.23 -43.18 -14.05
C ASN A 24 -31.17 -43.25 -12.82
N SER A 25 -32.00 -42.23 -12.67
CA SER A 25 -32.94 -42.01 -11.55
C SER A 25 -32.31 -41.78 -10.18
N SER A 26 -30.99 -41.72 -10.08
CA SER A 26 -30.31 -41.40 -8.80
C SER A 26 -30.00 -39.89 -8.72
N TRP A 27 -30.26 -39.32 -7.57
CA TRP A 27 -29.87 -37.94 -7.31
C TRP A 27 -28.36 -37.79 -7.14
N LEU A 28 -27.80 -36.80 -7.83
CA LEU A 28 -26.40 -36.45 -7.76
C LEU A 28 -26.19 -35.22 -6.89
N GLU A 29 -25.99 -35.43 -5.60
CA GLU A 29 -25.81 -34.34 -4.62
C GLU A 29 -24.69 -33.37 -5.01
N HIS A 30 -23.62 -33.89 -5.64
CA HIS A 30 -22.44 -33.10 -6.08
C HIS A 30 -22.39 -32.92 -7.60
N GLY A 31 -23.42 -33.27 -8.33
CA GLY A 31 -23.58 -33.07 -9.77
C GLY A 31 -22.55 -33.82 -10.64
N GLY A 32 -21.34 -33.34 -10.70
CA GLY A 32 -20.28 -33.91 -11.55
C GLY A 32 -20.40 -33.45 -13.01
N SER A 33 -20.40 -34.37 -13.96
CA SER A 33 -20.50 -34.03 -15.40
C SER A 33 -21.72 -33.26 -15.80
N PRO A 34 -22.94 -33.53 -15.30
CA PRO A 34 -24.11 -32.70 -15.58
C PRO A 34 -24.00 -31.28 -15.05
N ASP A 35 -23.54 -31.07 -13.83
CA ASP A 35 -23.31 -29.75 -13.25
C ASP A 35 -22.30 -28.92 -14.07
N LYS A 36 -21.17 -29.52 -14.46
CA LYS A 36 -20.17 -28.89 -15.32
C LYS A 36 -20.74 -28.50 -16.68
N ALA A 37 -21.60 -29.36 -17.27
CA ALA A 37 -22.23 -29.09 -18.56
C ALA A 37 -23.18 -27.90 -18.49
N VAL A 38 -24.02 -27.84 -17.45
CA VAL A 38 -24.95 -26.72 -17.22
C VAL A 38 -24.16 -25.42 -17.02
N LYS A 39 -23.15 -25.41 -16.16
CA LYS A 39 -22.29 -24.25 -15.93
C LYS A 39 -21.68 -23.70 -17.23
N GLN A 40 -21.11 -24.60 -18.04
CA GLN A 40 -20.48 -24.21 -19.30
C GLN A 40 -21.49 -23.71 -20.32
N ALA A 41 -22.62 -24.38 -20.50
CA ALA A 41 -23.60 -24.03 -21.51
C ALA A 41 -24.29 -22.69 -21.21
N PHE A 42 -24.77 -22.50 -19.99
CA PHE A 42 -25.49 -21.29 -19.60
C PHE A 42 -24.58 -20.06 -19.64
N VAL A 43 -23.38 -20.14 -19.06
CA VAL A 43 -22.43 -19.03 -19.12
C VAL A 43 -22.08 -18.67 -20.55
N SER A 44 -21.79 -19.67 -21.38
CA SER A 44 -21.41 -19.45 -22.79
C SER A 44 -22.54 -18.78 -23.59
N GLN A 45 -23.77 -19.27 -23.48
CA GLN A 45 -24.88 -18.77 -24.32
C GLN A 45 -25.35 -17.39 -23.84
N ILE A 46 -25.45 -17.16 -22.55
CA ILE A 46 -25.84 -15.84 -22.00
C ILE A 46 -24.74 -14.81 -22.27
N ASP A 47 -23.44 -15.15 -22.10
CA ASP A 47 -22.33 -14.24 -22.45
C ASP A 47 -22.36 -13.87 -23.95
N THR A 48 -22.62 -14.86 -24.82
CA THR A 48 -22.77 -14.61 -26.27
C THR A 48 -23.91 -13.66 -26.56
N TYR A 49 -25.09 -13.90 -25.99
CA TYR A 49 -26.26 -13.04 -26.14
C TYR A 49 -25.98 -11.62 -25.67
N LEU A 50 -25.38 -11.45 -24.50
CA LEU A 50 -25.03 -10.15 -23.92
C LEU A 50 -24.03 -9.37 -24.81
N ARG A 51 -23.06 -10.06 -25.42
CA ARG A 51 -22.11 -9.45 -26.36
C ARG A 51 -22.75 -9.03 -27.68
N GLN A 52 -23.51 -9.92 -28.27
CA GLN A 52 -24.18 -9.66 -29.54
C GLN A 52 -25.14 -8.48 -29.46
N ASN A 53 -25.79 -8.31 -28.30
CA ASN A 53 -26.73 -7.21 -28.05
C ASN A 53 -26.10 -5.99 -27.36
N ASN A 54 -24.73 -5.91 -27.26
CA ASN A 54 -23.99 -4.79 -26.69
C ASN A 54 -24.45 -4.40 -25.26
N LYS A 55 -24.80 -5.38 -24.41
CA LYS A 55 -25.32 -5.15 -23.06
C LYS A 55 -24.23 -4.90 -21.99
N TYR A 56 -22.99 -5.27 -22.29
CA TYR A 56 -21.85 -4.99 -21.40
C TYR A 56 -21.42 -3.53 -21.45
N LEU A 57 -21.06 -3.00 -20.31
CA LEU A 57 -20.39 -1.70 -20.20
C LEU A 57 -18.93 -1.79 -20.66
N LYS A 58 -18.34 -0.65 -21.03
CA LYS A 58 -16.93 -0.57 -21.43
C LYS A 58 -16.04 -1.06 -20.27
N ASN A 59 -15.20 -2.07 -20.55
CA ASN A 59 -14.30 -2.72 -19.58
C ASN A 59 -15.01 -3.55 -18.47
N GLU A 60 -16.25 -3.96 -18.71
CA GLU A 60 -16.96 -4.86 -17.81
C GLU A 60 -16.38 -6.29 -17.88
N SER A 61 -16.23 -6.97 -16.73
CA SER A 61 -15.71 -8.35 -16.68
C SER A 61 -16.68 -9.35 -17.29
N LYS A 62 -16.19 -10.55 -17.62
CA LYS A 62 -17.02 -11.65 -18.12
C LYS A 62 -17.98 -12.17 -17.05
N LEU A 63 -19.06 -12.77 -17.51
CA LEU A 63 -20.04 -13.46 -16.69
C LEU A 63 -19.42 -14.66 -15.96
N LYS A 64 -19.83 -14.90 -14.73
CA LYS A 64 -19.55 -16.12 -13.97
C LYS A 64 -20.85 -16.93 -13.80
N PHE A 65 -20.73 -18.22 -13.51
CA PHE A 65 -21.92 -19.03 -13.30
C PHE A 65 -22.75 -18.60 -12.08
N GLU A 66 -22.11 -18.11 -11.04
CA GLU A 66 -22.76 -17.54 -9.86
C GLU A 66 -23.81 -16.45 -10.19
N ASP A 67 -23.56 -15.69 -11.27
CA ASP A 67 -24.46 -14.63 -11.73
C ASP A 67 -25.72 -15.19 -12.38
N VAL A 68 -25.62 -16.36 -12.99
CA VAL A 68 -26.75 -17.11 -13.59
C VAL A 68 -27.47 -17.91 -12.53
N GLU A 69 -26.71 -18.64 -11.72
CA GLU A 69 -27.20 -19.52 -10.66
C GLU A 69 -28.14 -18.83 -9.68
N SER A 70 -27.85 -17.57 -9.35
CA SER A 70 -28.66 -16.77 -8.42
C SER A 70 -30.13 -16.62 -8.81
N SER A 71 -30.49 -16.88 -10.07
CA SER A 71 -31.88 -16.81 -10.55
C SER A 71 -32.32 -18.06 -11.30
N LEU A 72 -31.49 -19.11 -11.36
CA LEU A 72 -31.79 -20.31 -12.12
C LEU A 72 -32.44 -21.38 -11.26
N VAL A 73 -33.59 -21.86 -11.68
CA VAL A 73 -34.20 -23.09 -11.18
C VAL A 73 -34.09 -24.14 -12.29
N LEU A 74 -33.35 -25.23 -12.04
CA LEU A 74 -33.08 -26.24 -13.05
C LEU A 74 -33.11 -27.63 -12.41
N ILE A 75 -33.82 -28.54 -13.07
CA ILE A 75 -33.82 -29.97 -12.79
C ILE A 75 -33.39 -30.69 -14.07
N SER A 76 -32.31 -31.45 -14.01
CA SER A 76 -31.87 -32.25 -15.15
C SER A 76 -31.81 -33.72 -14.81
N SER A 77 -32.25 -34.54 -15.76
CA SER A 77 -32.18 -36.02 -15.68
C SER A 77 -31.47 -36.57 -16.90
N SER A 78 -30.45 -37.37 -16.68
CA SER A 78 -29.68 -38.02 -17.72
C SER A 78 -29.73 -39.55 -17.55
N PHE A 79 -29.73 -40.27 -18.66
CA PHE A 79 -29.67 -41.73 -18.67
C PHE A 79 -28.60 -42.18 -19.65
N SER A 80 -27.81 -43.13 -19.23
CA SER A 80 -26.85 -43.83 -20.11
C SER A 80 -26.59 -45.28 -19.64
N THR A 81 -26.13 -46.11 -20.55
CA THR A 81 -25.76 -47.50 -20.22
C THR A 81 -24.42 -47.62 -19.52
N GLU A 82 -23.56 -46.61 -19.69
CA GLU A 82 -22.22 -46.53 -19.10
C GLU A 82 -22.18 -45.40 -18.09
N THR A 83 -21.87 -45.73 -16.84
CA THR A 83 -21.80 -44.74 -15.76
C THR A 83 -20.50 -44.91 -14.98
N SER A 84 -19.73 -43.83 -14.86
CA SER A 84 -18.55 -43.75 -13.99
C SER A 84 -18.84 -42.77 -12.85
N TYR A 85 -18.91 -43.28 -11.64
CA TYR A 85 -19.06 -42.47 -10.45
C TYR A 85 -17.70 -42.01 -9.94
N GLU A 86 -17.67 -40.81 -9.32
CA GLU A 86 -16.46 -40.26 -8.72
C GLU A 86 -15.99 -41.11 -7.52
N ASN A 87 -16.95 -41.66 -6.76
CA ASN A 87 -16.70 -42.46 -5.58
C ASN A 87 -17.85 -43.43 -5.32
N GLN A 88 -17.71 -44.32 -4.31
CA GLN A 88 -18.72 -45.30 -3.95
C GLN A 88 -20.05 -44.70 -3.46
N THR A 89 -20.07 -43.44 -3.04
CA THR A 89 -21.30 -42.78 -2.58
C THR A 89 -22.28 -42.44 -3.71
N LYS A 90 -21.84 -42.57 -4.97
CA LYS A 90 -22.62 -42.31 -6.19
C LYS A 90 -23.26 -40.92 -6.28
N LYS A 91 -22.68 -39.94 -5.61
CA LYS A 91 -23.20 -38.55 -5.53
C LYS A 91 -22.75 -37.66 -6.68
N ALA A 92 -21.79 -38.09 -7.48
CA ALA A 92 -21.30 -37.38 -8.68
C ALA A 92 -20.86 -38.37 -9.75
N ILE A 93 -21.03 -38.02 -11.02
CA ILE A 93 -20.53 -38.80 -12.16
C ILE A 93 -19.45 -38.06 -12.92
N THR A 94 -18.51 -38.80 -13.51
CA THR A 94 -17.30 -38.23 -14.16
C THR A 94 -17.25 -38.48 -15.66
N ASN A 95 -18.29 -39.05 -16.28
CA ASN A 95 -18.35 -39.39 -17.69
C ASN A 95 -18.18 -38.19 -18.60
N LYS A 96 -17.10 -38.14 -19.36
CA LYS A 96 -16.80 -37.05 -20.30
C LYS A 96 -17.84 -36.94 -21.42
N PHE A 97 -18.28 -38.09 -21.97
CA PHE A 97 -19.28 -38.09 -23.06
C PHE A 97 -20.65 -37.52 -22.60
N ILE A 98 -21.04 -37.71 -21.33
CA ILE A 98 -22.26 -37.08 -20.76
C ILE A 98 -22.08 -35.57 -20.67
N TYR A 99 -20.93 -35.13 -20.19
CA TYR A 99 -20.60 -33.69 -20.15
C TYR A 99 -20.67 -33.05 -21.55
N GLU A 100 -20.04 -33.67 -22.55
CA GLU A 100 -20.02 -33.17 -23.93
C GLU A 100 -21.43 -33.16 -24.52
N ALA A 101 -22.16 -34.28 -24.45
CA ALA A 101 -23.51 -34.37 -25.00
C ALA A 101 -24.48 -33.37 -24.34
N MET A 102 -24.44 -33.20 -23.01
CA MET A 102 -25.26 -32.24 -22.30
C MET A 102 -24.87 -30.81 -22.65
N THR A 103 -23.58 -30.51 -22.74
CA THR A 103 -23.11 -29.15 -23.08
C THR A 103 -23.59 -28.73 -24.45
N ASP A 104 -23.44 -29.60 -25.45
CA ASP A 104 -23.85 -29.31 -26.83
C ASP A 104 -25.38 -29.18 -26.95
N PHE A 105 -26.10 -30.10 -26.33
CA PHE A 105 -27.54 -30.05 -26.27
C PHE A 105 -28.06 -28.77 -25.66
N LEU A 106 -27.57 -28.41 -24.45
CA LEU A 106 -28.02 -27.23 -23.74
C LEU A 106 -27.65 -25.93 -24.48
N LYS A 107 -26.47 -25.85 -25.06
CA LYS A 107 -26.11 -24.68 -25.90
C LYS A 107 -27.03 -24.50 -27.07
N HIS A 108 -27.30 -25.57 -27.78
CA HIS A 108 -28.18 -25.51 -28.96
C HIS A 108 -29.63 -25.18 -28.58
N GLN A 109 -30.17 -25.77 -27.52
CA GLN A 109 -31.53 -25.48 -27.06
C GLN A 109 -31.68 -24.07 -26.50
N LEU A 110 -30.67 -23.56 -25.77
CA LEU A 110 -30.69 -22.18 -25.28
C LEU A 110 -30.58 -21.16 -26.41
N GLU A 111 -29.79 -21.46 -27.47
CA GLU A 111 -29.68 -20.61 -28.65
C GLU A 111 -31.02 -20.52 -29.36
N ILE A 112 -31.69 -21.65 -29.64
CA ILE A 112 -33.01 -21.69 -30.22
C ILE A 112 -34.01 -20.91 -29.35
N TYR A 113 -34.02 -21.17 -28.05
CA TYR A 113 -34.94 -20.53 -27.12
C TYR A 113 -34.79 -19.00 -27.12
N PHE A 114 -33.56 -18.49 -27.16
CA PHE A 114 -33.30 -17.05 -27.18
C PHE A 114 -33.71 -16.38 -28.50
N ILE A 115 -33.65 -17.13 -29.61
CA ILE A 115 -34.11 -16.65 -30.94
C ILE A 115 -35.65 -16.63 -31.01
N GLU A 116 -36.28 -17.69 -30.51
CA GLU A 116 -37.73 -17.85 -30.56
C GLU A 116 -38.47 -16.98 -29.55
N ASN A 117 -37.82 -16.63 -28.42
CA ASN A 117 -38.42 -15.90 -27.30
C ASN A 117 -37.57 -14.67 -26.92
N PRO A 118 -37.46 -13.65 -27.78
CA PRO A 118 -36.56 -12.51 -27.55
C PRO A 118 -36.90 -11.71 -26.32
N ASP A 119 -38.16 -11.54 -25.95
CA ASP A 119 -38.57 -10.83 -24.73
C ASP A 119 -38.15 -11.55 -23.46
N GLU A 120 -38.22 -12.88 -23.44
CA GLU A 120 -37.76 -13.68 -22.32
C GLU A 120 -36.22 -13.70 -22.21
N ALA A 121 -35.56 -13.79 -23.37
CA ALA A 121 -34.09 -13.71 -23.44
C ALA A 121 -33.59 -12.36 -22.90
N GLU A 122 -34.27 -11.26 -23.21
CA GLU A 122 -33.95 -9.92 -22.69
C GLU A 122 -34.12 -9.84 -21.17
N LYS A 123 -35.22 -10.37 -20.63
CA LYS A 123 -35.49 -10.41 -19.18
C LYS A 123 -34.43 -11.24 -18.43
N ILE A 124 -34.09 -12.43 -18.98
CA ILE A 124 -33.04 -13.30 -18.42
C ILE A 124 -31.69 -12.58 -18.41
N ALA A 125 -31.32 -11.99 -19.54
CA ALA A 125 -30.07 -11.26 -19.69
C ALA A 125 -29.98 -10.06 -18.73
N ALA A 126 -31.03 -9.28 -18.63
CA ALA A 126 -31.12 -8.14 -17.70
C ALA A 126 -30.98 -8.59 -16.25
N GLN A 127 -31.66 -9.66 -15.85
CA GLN A 127 -31.57 -10.19 -14.48
C GLN A 127 -30.16 -10.69 -14.16
N VAL A 128 -29.55 -11.44 -15.07
CA VAL A 128 -28.19 -11.96 -14.89
C VAL A 128 -27.17 -10.81 -14.79
N LEU A 129 -27.34 -9.73 -15.54
CA LEU A 129 -26.50 -8.53 -15.40
C LEU A 129 -26.70 -7.84 -14.04
N ILE A 130 -27.92 -7.77 -13.54
CA ILE A 130 -28.23 -7.23 -12.21
C ILE A 130 -27.49 -8.06 -11.14
N ASN A 131 -27.62 -9.39 -11.20
CA ASN A 131 -26.95 -10.29 -10.27
C ASN A 131 -25.43 -10.12 -10.30
N LYS A 132 -24.84 -10.08 -11.50
CA LYS A 132 -23.41 -9.84 -11.71
C LYS A 132 -22.95 -8.52 -11.08
N ARG A 133 -23.61 -7.41 -11.42
CA ARG A 133 -23.27 -6.09 -10.92
C ARG A 133 -23.44 -5.97 -9.41
N SER A 134 -24.48 -6.61 -8.85
CA SER A 134 -24.69 -6.70 -7.42
C SER A 134 -23.57 -7.46 -6.72
N ARG A 135 -23.18 -8.63 -7.24
CA ARG A 135 -22.05 -9.42 -6.72
C ARG A 135 -20.75 -8.63 -6.78
N GLU A 136 -20.42 -8.01 -7.91
CA GLU A 136 -19.21 -7.21 -8.07
C GLU A 136 -19.18 -6.00 -7.12
N ASN A 137 -20.32 -5.34 -6.94
CA ASN A 137 -20.43 -4.24 -5.97
C ASN A 137 -20.30 -4.72 -4.53
N ALA A 138 -20.90 -5.85 -4.17
CA ALA A 138 -20.75 -6.45 -2.84
C ALA A 138 -19.30 -6.87 -2.56
N GLU A 139 -18.63 -7.48 -3.54
CA GLU A 139 -17.22 -7.86 -3.44
C GLU A 139 -16.30 -6.63 -3.31
N LYS A 140 -16.56 -5.58 -4.10
CA LYS A 140 -15.84 -4.31 -4.01
C LYS A 140 -16.06 -3.62 -2.66
N THR A 141 -17.29 -3.62 -2.15
CA THR A 141 -17.63 -3.07 -0.84
C THR A 141 -16.96 -3.88 0.28
N ARG A 142 -16.98 -5.22 0.20
CA ARG A 142 -16.29 -6.11 1.14
C ARG A 142 -14.78 -5.88 1.14
N LEU A 143 -14.16 -5.73 -0.04
CA LEU A 143 -12.73 -5.41 -0.17
C LEU A 143 -12.42 -4.03 0.41
N ASN A 144 -13.28 -3.04 0.16
CA ASN A 144 -13.12 -1.70 0.72
C ASN A 144 -13.34 -1.69 2.25
N MET A 145 -14.32 -2.44 2.77
CA MET A 145 -14.49 -2.65 4.21
C MET A 145 -13.30 -3.39 4.81
N LYS A 146 -12.83 -4.45 4.16
CA LYS A 146 -11.62 -5.17 4.59
C LYS A 146 -10.40 -4.25 4.59
N LYS A 147 -10.23 -3.42 3.56
CA LYS A 147 -9.18 -2.38 3.50
C LYS A 147 -9.35 -1.34 4.60
N LYS A 148 -10.59 -0.89 4.91
CA LYS A 148 -10.86 0.03 6.03
C LYS A 148 -10.61 -0.60 7.39
N LEU A 149 -11.01 -1.83 7.60
CA LEU A 149 -10.79 -2.58 8.84
C LEU A 149 -9.32 -2.98 9.03
N THR A 150 -8.63 -3.35 7.96
CA THR A 150 -7.17 -3.56 7.99
C THR A 150 -6.40 -2.24 8.05
N GLY A 151 -6.94 -1.14 7.51
CA GLY A 151 -6.38 0.20 7.61
C GLY A 151 -6.37 0.76 9.04
N SER A 152 -7.23 0.26 9.93
CA SER A 152 -7.22 0.62 11.36
C SER A 152 -6.36 -0.33 12.22
N ILE A 153 -5.94 -1.47 11.69
CA ILE A 153 -5.26 -2.49 12.49
C ILE A 153 -3.77 -2.64 12.16
N ASP A 154 -3.25 -2.39 10.94
CA ASP A 154 -1.83 -2.69 10.71
C ASP A 154 -1.24 -2.22 9.36
N VAL A 155 -1.42 -0.97 8.98
CA VAL A 155 -0.57 -0.41 7.89
C VAL A 155 0.90 -0.40 8.32
N THR A 156 1.16 -0.29 9.61
CA THR A 156 2.50 -0.25 10.20
C THR A 156 3.24 -1.58 10.13
N ASN A 157 2.55 -2.71 10.28
CA ASN A 157 3.15 -4.05 10.19
C ASN A 157 3.44 -4.51 8.75
N MET A 158 2.93 -3.79 7.75
CA MET A 158 3.15 -4.10 6.33
C MET A 158 4.30 -3.30 5.71
N ILE A 159 4.84 -2.30 6.43
CA ILE A 159 5.93 -1.46 5.91
C ILE A 159 7.27 -2.10 6.26
N PRO A 160 8.07 -2.46 5.25
CA PRO A 160 9.35 -3.13 5.48
C PRO A 160 10.28 -2.28 6.38
N LYS A 161 10.89 -2.94 7.38
CA LYS A 161 11.88 -2.33 8.29
C LYS A 161 11.36 -1.19 9.17
N PHE A 162 10.08 -0.86 9.13
CA PHE A 162 9.50 0.05 10.11
C PHE A 162 9.46 -0.62 11.49
N VAL A 163 9.87 0.12 12.50
CA VAL A 163 9.83 -0.34 13.90
C VAL A 163 8.98 0.64 14.69
N ASP A 164 7.76 0.22 15.05
CA ASP A 164 6.81 1.06 15.79
C ASP A 164 7.18 1.23 17.27
N CYS A 165 6.54 2.18 17.92
CA CYS A 165 6.57 2.38 19.37
C CYS A 165 5.31 1.79 20.01
N ARG A 166 5.36 1.58 21.34
CA ARG A 166 4.28 0.95 22.10
C ARG A 166 3.13 1.89 22.44
N SER A 167 3.44 3.17 22.68
CA SER A 167 2.45 4.16 23.07
C SER A 167 1.42 4.40 21.99
N LYS A 168 0.16 4.54 22.39
CA LYS A 168 -0.94 4.99 21.55
C LYS A 168 -1.26 6.48 21.73
N ASP A 169 -0.62 7.12 22.68
CA ASP A 169 -0.76 8.55 22.94
C ASP A 169 -0.05 9.37 21.88
N LEU A 170 -0.83 9.92 20.95
CA LEU A 170 -0.34 10.69 19.82
C LEU A 170 0.48 11.93 20.25
N SER A 171 0.19 12.52 21.41
CA SER A 171 0.91 13.68 21.91
C SER A 171 2.37 13.41 22.27
N ARG A 172 2.75 12.15 22.45
CA ARG A 172 4.10 11.71 22.82
C ARG A 172 4.86 11.04 21.68
N ARG A 173 4.16 10.49 20.71
CA ARG A 173 4.76 9.66 19.65
C ARG A 173 5.68 10.46 18.74
N GLU A 174 6.86 9.90 18.46
CA GLU A 174 7.87 10.48 17.58
C GLU A 174 8.25 9.48 16.48
N LEU A 175 8.33 9.95 15.23
CA LEU A 175 8.79 9.16 14.09
C LEU A 175 10.18 9.63 13.68
N TYR A 176 11.18 8.78 13.84
CA TYR A 176 12.52 9.00 13.32
C TYR A 176 12.65 8.44 11.90
N ILE A 177 13.04 9.29 10.96
CA ILE A 177 13.39 8.91 9.59
C ILE A 177 14.91 8.91 9.52
N VAL A 178 15.53 7.72 9.42
CA VAL A 178 16.99 7.55 9.53
C VAL A 178 17.63 7.14 8.21
N GLU A 179 18.92 7.46 8.05
CA GLU A 179 19.68 7.12 6.86
C GLU A 179 20.19 5.67 6.89
N GLY A 180 19.56 4.83 6.08
CA GLY A 180 20.03 3.46 5.84
C GLY A 180 19.79 2.45 6.97
N ASP A 181 20.16 1.22 6.68
CA ASP A 181 19.94 0.08 7.58
C ASP A 181 20.91 0.07 8.77
N SER A 182 22.11 0.62 8.57
CA SER A 182 23.12 0.71 9.67
C SER A 182 22.62 1.66 10.75
N ALA A 183 22.16 2.86 10.38
CA ALA A 183 21.57 3.81 11.34
C ALA A 183 20.30 3.26 12.00
N LEU A 184 19.47 2.48 11.27
CA LEU A 184 18.32 1.79 11.86
C LEU A 184 18.75 0.89 13.02
N GLY A 185 19.85 0.14 12.88
CA GLY A 185 20.38 -0.75 13.92
C GLY A 185 20.72 0.01 15.21
N SER A 186 21.53 1.05 15.10
CA SER A 186 21.98 1.88 16.24
C SER A 186 20.81 2.61 16.90
N VAL A 187 19.95 3.26 16.11
CA VAL A 187 18.76 3.98 16.61
C VAL A 187 17.77 3.02 17.28
N LYS A 188 17.55 1.83 16.72
CA LYS A 188 16.67 0.82 17.32
C LYS A 188 17.13 0.39 18.71
N MET A 189 18.44 0.32 18.95
CA MET A 189 19.02 -0.02 20.25
C MET A 189 18.97 1.16 21.24
N ALA A 190 19.12 2.39 20.72
CA ALA A 190 19.25 3.61 21.52
C ALA A 190 17.90 4.26 21.89
N ARG A 191 16.84 4.00 21.11
CA ARG A 191 15.54 4.66 21.25
C ARG A 191 14.77 4.27 22.51
N ASP A 192 13.90 5.15 22.98
CA ASP A 192 12.83 4.74 23.89
C ASP A 192 11.70 4.07 23.09
N ALA A 193 11.61 2.74 23.23
CA ALA A 193 10.61 1.96 22.53
C ALA A 193 9.16 2.28 22.95
N GLU A 194 8.97 3.04 24.02
CA GLU A 194 7.64 3.44 24.47
C GLU A 194 7.00 4.43 23.49
N PHE A 195 7.73 5.46 23.05
CA PHE A 195 7.14 6.52 22.22
C PHE A 195 7.91 6.86 20.94
N GLN A 196 9.09 6.29 20.72
CA GLN A 196 9.91 6.55 19.52
C GLN A 196 9.82 5.39 18.53
N ALA A 197 9.31 5.68 17.34
CA ALA A 197 9.31 4.79 16.20
C ALA A 197 10.40 5.17 15.20
N VAL A 198 10.83 4.24 14.35
CA VAL A 198 11.91 4.48 13.39
C VAL A 198 11.63 3.80 12.04
N ILE A 199 11.94 4.50 10.96
CA ILE A 199 11.94 3.98 9.59
C ILE A 199 13.24 4.38 8.88
N PRO A 200 13.94 3.45 8.20
CA PRO A 200 15.09 3.79 7.39
C PRO A 200 14.68 4.23 5.98
N VAL A 201 15.38 5.22 5.44
CA VAL A 201 15.38 5.52 4.01
C VAL A 201 16.64 4.92 3.38
N ARG A 202 16.50 4.31 2.21
CA ARG A 202 17.61 3.67 1.51
C ARG A 202 18.23 4.63 0.51
N GLY A 203 19.33 5.27 0.93
CA GLY A 203 20.04 6.23 0.08
C GLY A 203 19.19 7.46 -0.27
N LYS A 204 19.60 8.15 -1.32
CA LYS A 204 18.95 9.36 -1.82
C LYS A 204 17.57 9.04 -2.38
N ILE A 205 16.53 9.51 -1.73
CA ILE A 205 15.14 9.34 -2.20
C ILE A 205 14.89 10.19 -3.45
N LEU A 206 13.79 9.91 -4.14
CA LEU A 206 13.39 10.65 -5.33
C LEU A 206 13.27 12.15 -5.04
N ASN A 207 13.87 12.99 -5.89
CA ASN A 207 13.65 14.43 -5.83
C ASN A 207 12.21 14.76 -6.21
N CYS A 208 11.38 14.99 -5.18
CA CYS A 208 9.96 15.28 -5.35
C CYS A 208 9.70 16.63 -6.01
N LEU A 209 10.64 17.56 -6.04
CA LEU A 209 10.46 18.83 -6.73
C LEU A 209 10.41 18.65 -8.25
N LYS A 210 11.32 17.84 -8.80
CA LYS A 210 11.44 17.59 -10.26
C LYS A 210 10.53 16.48 -10.77
N ALA A 211 10.21 15.50 -9.93
CA ALA A 211 9.44 14.34 -10.35
C ALA A 211 7.97 14.68 -10.57
N ASP A 212 7.36 14.05 -11.57
CA ASP A 212 5.92 14.07 -11.74
C ASP A 212 5.21 13.24 -10.66
N TYR A 213 3.94 13.55 -10.36
CA TYR A 213 3.19 12.88 -9.31
C TYR A 213 2.99 11.38 -9.55
N ASN A 214 2.97 10.91 -10.81
CA ASN A 214 2.86 9.49 -11.09
C ASN A 214 4.13 8.73 -10.66
N LYS A 215 5.31 9.33 -10.81
CA LYS A 215 6.57 8.76 -10.33
C LYS A 215 6.66 8.81 -8.81
N ILE A 216 6.24 9.94 -8.20
CA ILE A 216 6.24 10.10 -6.74
C ILE A 216 5.37 9.01 -6.08
N PHE A 217 4.12 8.84 -6.53
CA PHE A 217 3.20 7.86 -5.93
C PHE A 217 3.42 6.40 -6.36
N LYS A 218 4.36 6.13 -7.26
CA LYS A 218 4.88 4.79 -7.54
C LYS A 218 6.13 4.45 -6.70
N ASN A 219 6.74 5.44 -6.06
CA ASN A 219 7.92 5.22 -5.22
C ASN A 219 7.49 4.64 -3.86
N GLU A 220 7.92 3.42 -3.56
CA GLU A 220 7.53 2.68 -2.36
C GLU A 220 7.96 3.42 -1.07
N ILE A 221 9.19 3.96 -1.02
CA ILE A 221 9.70 4.65 0.17
C ILE A 221 8.83 5.87 0.50
N ILE A 222 8.49 6.67 -0.51
CA ILE A 222 7.65 7.86 -0.33
C ILE A 222 6.25 7.48 0.12
N THR A 223 5.63 6.50 -0.56
CA THR A 223 4.30 6.05 -0.21
C THR A 223 4.23 5.42 1.18
N ASP A 224 5.28 4.72 1.59
CA ASP A 224 5.37 4.14 2.93
C ASP A 224 5.49 5.22 4.02
N ILE A 225 6.33 6.24 3.80
CA ILE A 225 6.42 7.38 4.72
C ILE A 225 5.05 8.09 4.83
N ILE A 226 4.38 8.39 3.72
CA ILE A 226 3.05 9.04 3.73
C ILE A 226 2.02 8.18 4.48
N LYS A 227 2.02 6.87 4.28
CA LYS A 227 1.15 5.94 5.03
C LYS A 227 1.47 5.96 6.53
N LEU A 228 2.75 6.03 6.91
CA LEU A 228 3.17 6.12 8.32
C LEU A 228 2.73 7.44 8.95
N LEU A 229 2.84 8.55 8.23
CA LEU A 229 2.35 9.84 8.71
C LEU A 229 0.85 9.78 9.04
N GLY A 230 0.07 9.11 8.22
CA GLY A 230 -1.36 8.87 8.45
C GLY A 230 -2.28 10.04 8.07
N CYS A 231 -1.75 11.23 7.83
CA CYS A 231 -2.51 12.44 7.50
C CYS A 231 -2.86 12.60 6.02
N GLY A 232 -2.41 11.68 5.14
CA GLY A 232 -2.63 11.81 3.69
C GLY A 232 -1.73 12.86 3.04
N VAL A 233 -2.14 13.38 1.87
CA VAL A 233 -1.38 14.38 1.09
C VAL A 233 -2.26 15.54 0.68
N GLU A 234 -1.68 16.75 0.58
CA GLU A 234 -2.37 18.01 0.22
C GLU A 234 -2.59 18.17 -1.28
N VAL A 235 -2.03 17.25 -2.07
CA VAL A 235 -2.13 17.29 -3.53
C VAL A 235 -3.22 16.35 -4.02
N THR A 236 -4.18 16.88 -4.78
CA THR A 236 -5.23 16.08 -5.41
C THR A 236 -4.87 15.80 -6.86
N THR A 237 -4.53 14.56 -7.18
CA THR A 237 -4.24 14.11 -8.55
C THR A 237 -4.91 12.78 -8.86
N LYS A 238 -4.99 12.44 -10.16
CA LYS A 238 -5.47 11.11 -10.57
C LYS A 238 -4.53 9.97 -10.16
N ALA A 239 -3.29 10.29 -9.78
CA ALA A 239 -2.25 9.32 -9.44
C ALA A 239 -2.30 8.86 -7.97
N ASN A 240 -2.97 9.62 -7.08
CA ASN A 240 -3.02 9.31 -5.64
C ASN A 240 -4.33 8.65 -5.19
N LYS A 241 -4.97 7.87 -6.04
CA LYS A 241 -6.27 7.21 -5.73
C LYS A 241 -6.28 6.34 -4.48
N ASP A 242 -5.12 5.80 -4.12
CA ASP A 242 -4.95 4.91 -2.97
C ASP A 242 -4.43 5.65 -1.71
N ILE A 243 -4.15 6.93 -1.81
CA ILE A 243 -3.70 7.79 -0.71
C ILE A 243 -4.84 8.74 -0.36
N SER A 244 -5.16 8.84 0.94
CA SER A 244 -6.21 9.74 1.40
C SER A 244 -5.87 11.20 1.14
N SER A 245 -6.88 12.05 0.93
CA SER A 245 -6.72 13.49 0.99
C SER A 245 -6.23 13.91 2.38
N PHE A 246 -5.52 15.03 2.44
CA PHE A 246 -4.92 15.52 3.68
C PHE A 246 -5.98 15.77 4.77
N ASN A 247 -5.70 15.25 5.95
CA ASN A 247 -6.42 15.52 7.18
C ASN A 247 -5.43 15.51 8.35
N LEU A 248 -5.20 16.68 8.96
CA LEU A 248 -4.25 16.82 10.06
C LEU A 248 -4.61 15.95 11.28
N ASP A 249 -5.90 15.74 11.56
CA ASP A 249 -6.37 14.88 12.67
C ASP A 249 -5.98 13.41 12.48
N GLY A 250 -5.62 13.02 11.26
CA GLY A 250 -5.10 11.71 10.95
C GLY A 250 -3.60 11.52 11.23
N LEU A 251 -2.89 12.61 11.60
CA LEU A 251 -1.46 12.55 11.91
C LEU A 251 -1.20 11.66 13.13
N ARG A 252 -0.28 10.72 12.98
CA ARG A 252 0.01 9.71 14.02
C ARG A 252 1.18 10.08 14.92
N TRP A 253 1.83 11.22 14.70
CA TRP A 253 3.10 11.61 15.32
C TRP A 253 3.07 13.03 15.83
N ASN A 254 3.54 13.23 17.06
CA ASN A 254 3.77 14.56 17.60
C ASN A 254 4.99 15.24 16.97
N LYS A 255 6.04 14.43 16.71
CA LYS A 255 7.25 14.90 16.02
C LYS A 255 7.66 13.94 14.93
N ILE A 256 8.08 14.51 13.80
CA ILE A 256 8.70 13.82 12.68
C ILE A 256 10.14 14.27 12.67
N VAL A 257 11.07 13.39 13.01
CA VAL A 257 12.47 13.72 13.23
C VAL A 257 13.31 13.12 12.10
N ILE A 258 13.96 13.98 11.34
CA ILE A 258 14.91 13.57 10.29
C ILE A 258 16.27 13.42 10.95
N CYS A 259 16.84 12.23 10.88
CA CYS A 259 18.12 11.88 11.49
C CYS A 259 19.03 11.26 10.43
N THR A 260 19.95 12.04 9.90
CA THR A 260 20.92 11.65 8.85
C THR A 260 22.33 11.87 9.34
N ASP A 261 23.28 11.23 8.65
CA ASP A 261 24.69 11.44 8.92
C ASP A 261 25.08 12.91 8.79
N ALA A 262 26.10 13.32 9.53
CA ALA A 262 26.60 14.70 9.51
C ALA A 262 27.64 14.90 8.42
N ASP A 263 27.36 14.43 7.20
CA ASP A 263 28.19 14.55 6.01
C ASP A 263 27.37 15.09 4.81
N VAL A 264 28.04 15.25 3.68
CA VAL A 264 27.44 15.84 2.46
C VAL A 264 26.31 14.97 1.88
N ASP A 265 26.39 13.64 2.03
CA ASP A 265 25.34 12.71 1.58
C ASP A 265 24.14 12.76 2.51
N GLY A 266 24.35 12.76 3.82
CA GLY A 266 23.32 12.93 4.82
C GLY A 266 22.57 14.27 4.70
N PHE A 267 23.29 15.37 4.43
CA PHE A 267 22.66 16.67 4.17
C PHE A 267 21.80 16.64 2.90
N GLN A 268 22.23 15.95 1.86
CA GLN A 268 21.42 15.78 0.65
C GLN A 268 20.17 14.94 0.92
N ILE A 269 20.27 13.83 1.64
CA ILE A 269 19.14 12.98 2.01
C ILE A 269 18.13 13.77 2.85
N ARG A 270 18.61 14.54 3.85
CA ARG A 270 17.81 15.45 4.66
C ARG A 270 17.01 16.43 3.79
N THR A 271 17.70 17.09 2.84
CA THR A 271 17.08 18.05 1.93
C THR A 271 16.02 17.39 1.05
N LEU A 272 16.25 16.17 0.55
CA LEU A 272 15.25 15.43 -0.24
C LEU A 272 14.02 15.03 0.58
N ILE A 273 14.18 14.65 1.85
CA ILE A 273 13.06 14.34 2.77
C ILE A 273 12.26 15.63 3.04
N LEU A 274 12.93 16.74 3.33
CA LEU A 274 12.28 18.04 3.51
C LEU A 274 11.50 18.44 2.26
N THR A 275 12.07 18.26 1.06
CA THR A 275 11.39 18.55 -0.21
C THR A 275 10.15 17.71 -0.40
N MET A 276 10.21 16.43 -0.03
CA MET A 276 9.05 15.53 -0.06
C MET A 276 7.93 16.06 0.86
N LEU A 277 8.26 16.40 2.11
CA LEU A 277 7.30 16.93 3.08
C LEU A 277 6.74 18.27 2.62
N TYR A 278 7.59 19.19 2.16
CA TYR A 278 7.18 20.50 1.63
C TYR A 278 6.20 20.37 0.45
N ARG A 279 6.46 19.45 -0.49
CA ARG A 279 5.60 19.29 -1.66
C ARG A 279 4.31 18.54 -1.42
N LEU A 280 4.31 17.55 -0.50
CA LEU A 280 3.17 16.65 -0.31
C LEU A 280 2.34 16.97 0.93
N THR A 281 2.95 17.55 1.96
CA THR A 281 2.35 17.82 3.27
C THR A 281 2.91 19.10 3.89
N PRO A 282 2.89 20.28 3.19
CA PRO A 282 3.47 21.52 3.68
C PRO A 282 2.93 21.95 5.05
N THR A 283 1.66 21.70 5.33
CA THR A 283 1.04 21.98 6.64
C THR A 283 1.80 21.36 7.81
N LEU A 284 2.50 20.24 7.64
CA LEU A 284 3.30 19.64 8.73
C LEU A 284 4.51 20.51 9.11
N ILE A 285 5.10 21.20 8.15
CA ILE A 285 6.18 22.18 8.40
C ILE A 285 5.60 23.43 9.07
N ASP A 286 4.51 23.98 8.54
CA ASP A 286 3.87 25.17 9.08
C ASP A 286 3.37 24.98 10.51
N LYS A 287 2.95 23.77 10.86
CA LYS A 287 2.53 23.40 12.23
C LYS A 287 3.68 23.04 13.15
N GLY A 288 4.93 23.09 12.66
CA GLY A 288 6.12 22.80 13.46
C GLY A 288 6.25 21.34 13.90
N CYS A 289 5.69 20.40 13.11
CA CYS A 289 5.77 18.96 13.41
C CYS A 289 7.10 18.34 12.96
N VAL A 290 7.89 19.00 12.13
CA VAL A 290 9.09 18.49 11.49
C VAL A 290 10.35 19.02 12.20
N TYR A 291 11.26 18.10 12.51
CA TYR A 291 12.50 18.38 13.21
C TYR A 291 13.69 17.71 12.53
N ILE A 292 14.87 18.29 12.72
CA ILE A 292 16.16 17.70 12.36
C ILE A 292 16.87 17.35 13.66
N ALA A 293 17.31 16.11 13.81
CA ALA A 293 18.17 15.71 14.90
C ALA A 293 19.63 16.13 14.60
N GLU A 294 20.26 16.81 15.51
CA GLU A 294 21.71 17.09 15.46
C GLU A 294 22.46 15.91 16.09
N SER A 295 23.37 15.32 15.34
CA SER A 295 24.30 14.33 15.83
C SER A 295 25.65 14.98 16.13
N PRO A 296 26.34 14.63 17.22
CA PRO A 296 27.64 15.21 17.52
C PRO A 296 28.67 14.81 16.47
N LEU A 297 29.53 15.76 16.11
CA LEU A 297 30.66 15.54 15.20
C LEU A 297 31.87 14.95 15.93
N PHE A 298 32.00 15.25 17.22
CA PHE A 298 33.13 14.83 18.02
C PHE A 298 32.69 14.27 19.36
N GLU A 299 33.35 13.21 19.75
CA GLU A 299 33.32 12.62 21.08
C GLU A 299 34.67 12.81 21.78
N ILE A 300 34.67 13.42 22.96
CA ILE A 300 35.86 13.71 23.75
C ILE A 300 35.70 12.98 25.07
N THR A 301 36.41 11.87 25.23
CA THR A 301 36.30 11.00 26.41
C THR A 301 37.48 11.21 27.32
N THR A 302 37.20 11.57 28.58
CA THR A 302 38.15 11.64 29.68
C THR A 302 37.95 10.44 30.63
N LYS A 303 38.80 10.27 31.61
CA LYS A 303 38.60 9.24 32.66
C LYS A 303 37.34 9.45 33.49
N LYS A 304 36.80 10.65 33.54
CA LYS A 304 35.67 11.03 34.39
C LYS A 304 34.35 11.06 33.64
N ARG A 305 34.34 11.53 32.39
CA ARG A 305 33.12 11.70 31.58
C ARG A 305 33.44 11.86 30.08
N THR A 306 32.42 11.67 29.28
CA THR A 306 32.44 11.93 27.86
C THR A 306 31.74 13.25 27.57
N TYR A 307 32.31 14.06 26.69
CA TYR A 307 31.75 15.31 26.16
C TYR A 307 31.46 15.14 24.69
N PHE A 308 30.42 15.82 24.21
CA PHE A 308 30.01 15.81 22.82
C PHE A 308 30.07 17.23 22.25
N ALA A 309 30.71 17.38 21.10
CA ALA A 309 30.77 18.65 20.39
C ALA A 309 30.11 18.48 19.02
N TYR A 310 29.28 19.45 18.67
CA TYR A 310 28.47 19.46 17.43
C TYR A 310 29.10 20.36 16.37
N THR A 311 30.07 21.19 16.74
CA THR A 311 30.83 22.07 15.83
C THR A 311 32.31 22.05 16.21
N GLU A 312 33.17 22.46 15.29
CA GLU A 312 34.60 22.67 15.54
C GLU A 312 34.84 23.69 16.67
N LYS A 313 33.99 24.72 16.76
CA LYS A 313 34.05 25.72 17.81
C LYS A 313 33.78 25.10 19.19
N GLU A 314 32.67 24.34 19.33
CA GLU A 314 32.35 23.63 20.57
C GLU A 314 33.47 22.68 21.00
N LYS A 315 34.06 21.95 20.04
CA LYS A 315 35.21 21.07 20.28
C LYS A 315 36.37 21.87 20.89
N THR A 316 36.73 23.01 20.30
CA THR A 316 37.84 23.86 20.76
C THR A 316 37.55 24.41 22.18
N GLU A 317 36.32 24.84 22.43
CA GLU A 317 35.87 25.33 23.72
C GLU A 317 35.97 24.22 24.80
N ILE A 318 35.52 23.02 24.48
CA ILE A 318 35.61 21.88 25.40
C ILE A 318 37.09 21.52 25.68
N LEU A 319 37.92 21.44 24.66
CA LEU A 319 39.34 21.13 24.78
C LEU A 319 40.09 22.16 25.65
N ALA A 320 39.72 23.46 25.53
CA ALA A 320 40.28 24.52 26.38
C ALA A 320 39.96 24.31 27.88
N THR A 321 38.80 23.71 28.19
CA THR A 321 38.47 23.39 29.61
C THR A 321 39.24 22.20 30.18
N LEU A 322 39.86 21.38 29.31
CA LEU A 322 40.53 20.15 29.67
C LEU A 322 42.08 20.29 29.75
N GLU A 323 42.60 21.52 29.92
CA GLU A 323 44.02 21.95 29.81
C GLU A 323 45.06 20.96 30.33
N ASN A 324 44.74 20.08 31.32
CA ASN A 324 45.66 19.10 31.88
C ASN A 324 45.09 17.68 32.02
N GLU A 325 43.90 17.41 31.49
CA GLU A 325 43.32 16.08 31.52
C GLU A 325 43.70 15.27 30.29
N LYS A 326 44.02 13.98 30.48
CA LYS A 326 44.18 13.09 29.32
C LYS A 326 42.81 12.76 28.76
N TYR A 327 42.65 13.00 27.46
CA TYR A 327 41.42 12.70 26.73
C TYR A 327 41.70 11.85 25.49
N THR A 328 40.66 11.19 25.00
CA THR A 328 40.60 10.57 23.68
C THR A 328 39.61 11.38 22.84
N LEU A 329 40.02 11.77 21.64
CA LEU A 329 39.18 12.49 20.71
C LEU A 329 38.81 11.53 19.57
N GLN A 330 37.51 11.33 19.34
CA GLN A 330 36.99 10.58 18.19
C GLN A 330 36.10 11.51 17.36
N ARG A 331 36.21 11.37 16.05
CA ARG A 331 35.26 12.04 15.11
C ARG A 331 34.19 11.05 14.73
N SER A 332 32.93 11.41 14.98
CA SER A 332 31.78 10.63 14.51
C SER A 332 31.72 10.72 12.98
N LYS A 333 31.65 9.58 12.30
CA LYS A 333 31.58 9.53 10.83
C LYS A 333 30.16 9.32 10.34
N GLY A 334 29.40 8.47 11.00
CA GLY A 334 28.04 8.18 10.63
C GLY A 334 27.22 7.59 11.79
N LEU A 335 25.91 7.72 11.73
CA LEU A 335 24.99 7.24 12.77
C LEU A 335 25.10 5.73 13.03
N GLY A 336 25.42 4.96 11.99
CA GLY A 336 25.58 3.51 12.09
C GLY A 336 26.86 3.06 12.81
N GLU A 337 27.85 3.95 12.96
CA GLU A 337 29.12 3.68 13.65
C GLU A 337 29.07 4.11 15.13
N ASN A 338 28.06 4.89 15.51
CA ASN A 338 27.90 5.38 16.88
C ASN A 338 27.40 4.27 17.80
N GLU A 339 27.95 4.20 18.98
CA GLU A 339 27.48 3.28 20.03
C GLU A 339 26.06 3.65 20.47
N ALA A 340 25.26 2.64 20.82
CA ALA A 340 23.86 2.84 21.20
C ALA A 340 23.69 3.79 22.40
N ASP A 341 24.59 3.71 23.36
CA ASP A 341 24.57 4.57 24.57
C ASP A 341 24.84 6.03 24.20
N MET A 342 25.77 6.29 23.31
CA MET A 342 26.03 7.62 22.78
C MET A 342 24.80 8.16 22.03
N MET A 343 24.23 7.35 21.13
CA MET A 343 23.00 7.72 20.41
C MET A 343 21.83 8.00 21.36
N ALA A 344 21.70 7.20 22.43
CA ALA A 344 20.67 7.43 23.43
C ALA A 344 20.83 8.81 24.08
N LEU A 345 22.04 9.18 24.51
CA LEU A 345 22.30 10.44 25.18
C LEU A 345 22.21 11.66 24.27
N THR A 346 22.71 11.56 23.05
CA THR A 346 22.90 12.74 22.18
C THR A 346 21.74 12.99 21.22
N THR A 347 21.05 11.93 20.81
CA THR A 347 20.09 12.00 19.69
C THR A 347 18.67 11.55 20.07
N MET A 348 18.55 10.59 21.01
CA MET A 348 17.25 9.98 21.31
C MET A 348 16.62 10.51 22.60
N ASN A 349 17.39 10.76 23.66
CA ASN A 349 16.86 11.20 24.95
C ASN A 349 16.28 12.62 24.85
N PRO A 350 14.98 12.83 25.14
CA PRO A 350 14.34 14.14 25.06
C PRO A 350 15.01 15.23 25.92
N GLU A 351 15.67 14.87 27.01
CA GLU A 351 16.29 15.83 27.94
C GLU A 351 17.67 16.32 27.47
N THR A 352 18.35 15.54 26.63
CA THR A 352 19.76 15.84 26.28
C THR A 352 20.00 16.01 24.80
N ARG A 353 19.09 15.49 23.95
CA ARG A 353 19.18 15.61 22.48
C ARG A 353 19.00 17.05 22.01
N ARG A 354 19.59 17.34 20.85
CA ARG A 354 19.37 18.61 20.14
C ARG A 354 18.48 18.37 18.93
N LEU A 355 17.34 19.09 18.89
CA LEU A 355 16.42 19.08 17.75
C LEU A 355 16.28 20.49 17.21
N ILE A 356 16.48 20.66 15.90
CA ILE A 356 16.18 21.90 15.19
C ILE A 356 14.77 21.75 14.62
N GLN A 357 13.84 22.61 15.04
CA GLN A 357 12.51 22.68 14.44
C GLN A 357 12.60 23.31 13.06
N VAL A 358 12.03 22.65 12.06
CA VAL A 358 11.98 23.18 10.70
C VAL A 358 10.85 24.18 10.61
N THR A 359 11.17 25.41 10.23
CA THR A 359 10.21 26.49 10.02
C THR A 359 10.33 27.03 8.59
N ALA A 360 9.20 27.36 7.98
CA ALA A 360 9.20 28.09 6.71
C ALA A 360 9.41 29.59 6.99
N ALA A 361 10.31 30.22 6.26
CA ALA A 361 10.57 31.67 6.39
C ALA A 361 9.39 32.48 5.80
N GLY A 362 8.89 32.08 4.67
CA GLY A 362 7.77 32.63 3.93
C GLY A 362 7.47 31.74 2.73
N ILE A 363 6.25 31.80 2.20
CA ILE A 363 5.86 30.90 1.08
C ILE A 363 6.76 31.12 -0.13
N GLU A 364 6.96 32.38 -0.53
CA GLU A 364 7.76 32.73 -1.72
C GLU A 364 9.25 32.47 -1.52
N GLU A 365 9.80 32.85 -0.36
CA GLU A 365 11.20 32.63 -0.03
C GLU A 365 11.54 31.12 0.08
N THR A 366 10.66 30.35 0.71
CA THR A 366 10.82 28.90 0.83
C THR A 366 10.75 28.24 -0.53
N ALA A 367 9.81 28.62 -1.40
CA ALA A 367 9.71 28.09 -2.76
C ALA A 367 10.96 28.42 -3.59
N ALA A 368 11.42 29.67 -3.54
CA ALA A 368 12.63 30.10 -4.25
C ALA A 368 13.88 29.33 -3.78
N MET A 369 14.00 29.10 -2.48
CA MET A 369 15.13 28.31 -1.93
C MET A 369 15.11 26.85 -2.42
N PHE A 370 13.94 26.19 -2.41
CA PHE A 370 13.82 24.83 -2.93
C PHE A 370 14.09 24.76 -4.44
N ASP A 371 13.58 25.72 -5.22
CA ASP A 371 13.84 25.80 -6.66
C ASP A 371 15.32 26.03 -6.97
N MET A 372 15.98 26.90 -6.22
CA MET A 372 17.40 27.13 -6.36
C MET A 372 18.22 25.91 -5.99
N LEU A 373 17.96 25.26 -4.85
CA LEU A 373 18.75 24.11 -4.39
C LEU A 373 18.52 22.83 -5.20
N LEU A 374 17.27 22.55 -5.56
CA LEU A 374 16.84 21.26 -6.12
C LEU A 374 16.13 21.38 -7.48
N GLY A 375 15.79 22.59 -7.91
CA GLY A 375 15.18 22.89 -9.20
C GLY A 375 16.18 22.88 -10.36
N ASP A 376 15.78 23.47 -11.50
CA ASP A 376 16.58 23.50 -12.71
C ASP A 376 17.47 24.74 -12.84
N ASP A 377 17.36 25.70 -11.90
CA ASP A 377 18.19 26.91 -11.87
C ASP A 377 19.63 26.60 -11.41
N LEU A 378 20.44 26.16 -12.35
CA LEU A 378 21.84 25.84 -12.11
C LEU A 378 22.69 27.12 -11.89
N GLN A 379 22.33 28.22 -12.56
CA GLN A 379 23.07 29.47 -12.45
C GLN A 379 22.83 30.14 -11.11
N GLY A 380 21.57 30.27 -10.68
CA GLY A 380 21.21 30.81 -9.37
C GLY A 380 21.88 30.04 -8.22
N ARG A 381 22.01 28.72 -8.35
CA ARG A 381 22.73 27.89 -7.38
C ARG A 381 24.24 28.22 -7.31
N LYS A 382 24.88 28.42 -8.47
CA LYS A 382 26.31 28.82 -8.52
C LYS A 382 26.50 30.20 -7.90
N ASP A 383 25.64 31.13 -8.22
CA ASP A 383 25.69 32.51 -7.70
C ASP A 383 25.50 32.53 -6.18
N PHE A 384 24.53 31.77 -5.67
CA PHE A 384 24.32 31.59 -4.23
C PHE A 384 25.55 31.01 -3.51
N ILE A 385 26.18 29.98 -4.11
CA ILE A 385 27.41 29.39 -3.55
C ILE A 385 28.54 30.40 -3.55
N ALA A 386 28.69 31.20 -4.62
CA ALA A 386 29.72 32.21 -4.70
C ALA A 386 29.54 33.32 -3.67
N GLU A 387 28.28 33.73 -3.39
CA GLU A 387 27.97 34.79 -2.46
C GLU A 387 28.01 34.34 -0.98
N PHE A 388 27.42 33.18 -0.68
CA PHE A 388 27.20 32.73 0.69
C PHE A 388 28.04 31.50 1.10
N GLY A 389 28.73 30.87 0.16
CA GLY A 389 29.45 29.60 0.41
C GLY A 389 30.50 29.72 1.53
N SER A 390 31.15 30.88 1.68
CA SER A 390 32.11 31.13 2.76
C SER A 390 31.50 30.99 4.15
N ASN A 391 30.22 31.27 4.32
CA ASN A 391 29.50 31.17 5.60
C ASN A 391 29.29 29.72 6.06
N TYR A 392 29.50 28.75 5.17
CA TYR A 392 29.29 27.33 5.42
C TYR A 392 30.58 26.49 5.41
N LEU A 393 31.77 27.14 5.26
CA LEU A 393 33.05 26.43 5.23
C LEU A 393 33.52 26.00 6.63
N GLU A 394 32.89 26.48 7.69
CA GLU A 394 33.24 26.17 9.09
C GLU A 394 32.32 25.14 9.75
N LEU A 395 31.47 24.47 8.96
CA LEU A 395 30.55 23.43 9.43
C LEU A 395 31.20 22.04 9.43
#